data_fd0a8b7fe1ddf1b4eb4db1e70c71820f
#
_entry.id   fd0a8b7fe1ddf1b4eb4db1e70c71820f
#
_cell.length_a   1.000
_cell.length_b   1.000
_cell.length_c   1.000
_cell.angle_alpha   90.00
_cell.angle_beta   90.00
_cell.angle_gamma   90.00
#
_symmetry.space_group_name_H-M   'P 1'
#
loop_
_entity.id
_entity.type
_entity.pdbx_description
1 polymer ?
#
loop_
_entity_poly.entity_id
_entity_poly.type
_entity_poly.pdbx_seq_one_letter_code
_entity_poly.pdbx_strand_id
1 'polypeptide(L)'
;SKNFGYQNSINFALKNTKGDLYVIIDSDGEDPPSIILDFLSKYEEGCDIVYGKRENRPEGFLLKKMRNLFYRILKFSSDDEIILNMAEFSLFTNEVKECLVEENSSFPFLRSTIARVGFNSAAIPYSRKNRFGGTSNYNFFSMIKFAIAGILASTTLPLRLPIYFFPIWLVFSLFCLVNYESTNHYWNYLIFSS
;
A
#
# COMPACT_ATOMS: atom_id res chain seq x y z
N SER A 1 18.28 15.47 14.20
CA SER A 1 17.96 14.43 13.21
C SER A 1 16.47 14.52 12.83
N LYS A 2 16.16 14.46 11.55
CA LYS A 2 14.78 14.52 11.04
C LYS A 2 14.20 13.10 10.97
N ASN A 3 12.94 12.93 11.36
CA ASN A 3 12.24 11.67 11.16
C ASN A 3 11.82 11.57 9.67
N PHE A 4 12.37 10.60 8.96
CA PHE A 4 12.08 10.35 7.54
C PHE A 4 10.97 9.32 7.32
N GLY A 5 10.42 8.75 8.39
CA GLY A 5 9.40 7.71 8.36
C GLY A 5 9.98 6.30 8.23
N TYR A 6 9.12 5.32 8.52
CA TYR A 6 9.48 3.90 8.64
C TYR A 6 10.10 3.32 7.36
N GLN A 7 9.44 3.47 6.23
CA GLN A 7 9.88 2.88 4.96
C GLN A 7 11.22 3.45 4.46
N ASN A 8 11.41 4.76 4.60
CA ASN A 8 12.69 5.38 4.25
C ASN A 8 13.83 4.93 5.17
N SER A 9 13.54 4.65 6.45
CA SER A 9 14.53 4.12 7.39
C SER A 9 14.96 2.70 7.00
N ILE A 10 14.03 1.83 6.59
CA ILE A 10 14.36 0.50 6.06
C ILE A 10 15.21 0.62 4.79
N ASN A 11 14.78 1.43 3.84
CA ASN A 11 15.52 1.60 2.58
C ASN A 11 16.95 2.13 2.84
N PHE A 12 17.11 3.08 3.76
CA PHE A 12 18.42 3.56 4.16
C PHE A 12 19.27 2.44 4.80
N ALA A 13 18.68 1.63 5.66
CA ALA A 13 19.38 0.49 6.28
C ALA A 13 19.84 -0.52 5.22
N LEU A 14 18.96 -0.92 4.30
CA LEU A 14 19.29 -1.85 3.22
C LEU A 14 20.41 -1.33 2.31
N LYS A 15 20.42 -0.03 1.98
CA LYS A 15 21.50 0.62 1.20
C LYS A 15 22.85 0.62 1.89
N ASN A 16 22.89 0.60 3.23
CA ASN A 16 24.10 0.76 4.01
C ASN A 16 24.54 -0.52 4.75
N THR A 17 23.84 -1.64 4.56
CA THR A 17 24.20 -2.93 5.16
C THR A 17 24.73 -3.90 4.11
N LYS A 18 25.62 -4.81 4.54
CA LYS A 18 26.17 -5.88 3.74
C LYS A 18 25.98 -7.20 4.46
N GLY A 19 25.57 -8.22 3.74
CA GLY A 19 25.33 -9.57 4.25
C GLY A 19 24.81 -10.47 3.14
N ASP A 20 24.75 -11.77 3.39
CA ASP A 20 24.21 -12.75 2.45
C ASP A 20 22.70 -12.86 2.57
N LEU A 21 22.18 -12.71 3.80
CA LEU A 21 20.78 -12.73 4.14
C LEU A 21 20.39 -11.51 4.97
N TYR A 22 19.20 -11.01 4.72
CA TYR A 22 18.63 -9.83 5.40
C TYR A 22 17.31 -10.21 6.07
N VAL A 23 17.18 -9.82 7.32
CA VAL A 23 15.93 -9.99 8.07
C VAL A 23 15.41 -8.63 8.51
N ILE A 24 14.16 -8.33 8.18
CA ILE A 24 13.44 -7.17 8.69
C ILE A 24 12.49 -7.63 9.80
N ILE A 25 12.59 -7.04 10.98
CA ILE A 25 11.74 -7.34 12.12
C ILE A 25 11.39 -6.04 12.87
N ASP A 26 10.16 -5.92 13.35
CA ASP A 26 9.73 -4.79 14.17
C ASP A 26 10.32 -4.90 15.58
N SER A 27 10.81 -3.78 16.10
CA SER A 27 11.47 -3.74 17.43
C SER A 27 10.50 -3.68 18.62
N ASP A 28 9.19 -3.70 18.39
CA ASP A 28 8.16 -3.61 19.44
C ASP A 28 7.84 -4.95 20.13
N GLY A 29 8.47 -6.03 19.67
CA GLY A 29 8.32 -7.37 20.22
C GLY A 29 7.02 -8.08 19.85
N GLU A 30 6.20 -7.50 18.98
CA GLU A 30 4.99 -8.17 18.47
C GLU A 30 5.32 -9.35 17.56
N ASP A 31 6.38 -9.25 16.76
CA ASP A 31 6.82 -10.30 15.85
C ASP A 31 7.85 -11.20 16.57
N PRO A 32 7.59 -12.51 16.74
CA PRO A 32 8.45 -13.39 17.53
C PRO A 32 9.74 -13.75 16.75
N PRO A 33 10.96 -13.44 17.30
CA PRO A 33 12.22 -13.76 16.61
C PRO A 33 12.43 -15.24 16.33
N SER A 34 11.75 -16.14 17.06
CA SER A 34 11.83 -17.60 16.84
C SER A 34 11.39 -18.02 15.43
N ILE A 35 10.53 -17.25 14.77
CA ILE A 35 10.06 -17.50 13.38
C ILE A 35 11.21 -17.36 12.36
N ILE A 36 12.31 -16.69 12.72
CA ILE A 36 13.49 -16.59 11.84
C ILE A 36 14.06 -17.97 11.52
N LEU A 37 13.97 -18.92 12.44
CA LEU A 37 14.42 -20.30 12.18
C LEU A 37 13.56 -20.98 11.10
N ASP A 38 12.25 -20.73 11.12
CA ASP A 38 11.34 -21.24 10.08
C ASP A 38 11.62 -20.55 8.74
N PHE A 39 11.99 -19.26 8.76
CA PHE A 39 12.42 -18.55 7.55
C PHE A 39 13.69 -19.15 6.95
N LEU A 40 14.68 -19.46 7.79
CA LEU A 40 15.94 -20.09 7.35
C LEU A 40 15.68 -21.47 6.74
N SER A 41 14.79 -22.27 7.32
CA SER A 41 14.42 -23.56 6.74
C SER A 41 13.81 -23.41 5.34
N LYS A 42 12.96 -22.40 5.11
CA LYS A 42 12.40 -22.12 3.78
C LYS A 42 13.43 -21.57 2.79
N TYR A 43 14.39 -20.80 3.26
CA TYR A 43 15.52 -20.38 2.46
C TYR A 43 16.38 -21.61 2.01
N GLU A 44 16.65 -22.55 2.90
CA GLU A 44 17.37 -23.79 2.59
C GLU A 44 16.60 -24.68 1.58
N GLU A 45 15.24 -24.59 1.53
CA GLU A 45 14.40 -25.22 0.51
C GLU A 45 14.48 -24.50 -0.86
N GLY A 46 15.23 -23.39 -0.98
CA GLY A 46 15.42 -22.64 -2.23
C GLY A 46 14.48 -21.44 -2.43
N CYS A 47 13.91 -20.90 -1.36
CA CYS A 47 13.15 -19.65 -1.43
C CYS A 47 14.07 -18.45 -1.27
N ASP A 48 13.99 -17.48 -2.18
CA ASP A 48 14.77 -16.24 -2.12
C ASP A 48 14.17 -15.22 -1.16
N ILE A 49 12.85 -15.29 -0.97
CA ILE A 49 12.08 -14.42 -0.08
C ILE A 49 11.18 -15.27 0.82
N VAL A 50 11.28 -15.07 2.14
CA VAL A 50 10.36 -15.67 3.10
C VAL A 50 9.74 -14.58 3.96
N TYR A 51 8.41 -14.54 4.02
CA TYR A 51 7.72 -13.49 4.77
C TYR A 51 6.70 -14.06 5.76
N GLY A 52 6.51 -13.33 6.84
CA GLY A 52 5.48 -13.64 7.82
C GLY A 52 4.09 -13.28 7.31
N LYS A 53 3.17 -14.24 7.38
CA LYS A 53 1.75 -14.04 7.10
C LYS A 53 0.99 -14.00 8.42
N ARG A 54 0.43 -12.83 8.73
CA ARG A 54 -0.29 -12.62 10.00
C ARG A 54 -1.61 -13.38 10.01
N GLU A 55 -1.74 -14.33 10.94
CA GLU A 55 -2.99 -14.99 11.27
C GLU A 55 -3.64 -14.31 12.49
N ASN A 56 -4.94 -14.55 12.66
CA ASN A 56 -5.71 -14.18 13.85
C ASN A 56 -5.52 -12.72 14.33
N ARG A 57 -5.97 -11.75 13.51
CA ARG A 57 -6.07 -10.37 13.97
C ARG A 57 -7.32 -10.22 14.84
N PRO A 58 -7.19 -9.87 16.13
CA PRO A 58 -8.33 -9.54 16.96
C PRO A 58 -8.88 -8.16 16.54
N GLU A 59 -9.69 -8.15 15.49
CA GLU A 59 -10.28 -6.93 14.95
C GLU A 59 -11.79 -6.96 15.12
N GLY A 60 -12.38 -5.81 15.44
CA GLY A 60 -13.82 -5.64 15.45
C GLY A 60 -14.42 -5.90 14.05
N PHE A 61 -15.67 -6.37 14.02
CA PHE A 61 -16.39 -6.72 12.78
C PHE A 61 -16.36 -5.62 11.72
N LEU A 62 -16.50 -4.36 12.12
CA LEU A 62 -16.48 -3.20 11.21
C LEU A 62 -15.11 -3.02 10.54
N LEU A 63 -14.02 -3.08 11.31
CA LEU A 63 -12.65 -2.97 10.79
C LEU A 63 -12.33 -4.13 9.84
N LYS A 64 -12.76 -5.34 10.15
CA LYS A 64 -12.62 -6.52 9.27
C LYS A 64 -13.34 -6.30 7.94
N LYS A 65 -14.57 -5.73 7.96
CA LYS A 65 -15.34 -5.43 6.74
C LYS A 65 -14.68 -4.34 5.90
N MET A 66 -14.21 -3.26 6.53
CA MET A 66 -13.47 -2.17 5.85
C MET A 66 -12.16 -2.67 5.23
N ARG A 67 -11.40 -3.47 5.95
CA ARG A 67 -10.17 -4.08 5.44
C ARG A 67 -10.43 -4.99 4.24
N ASN A 68 -11.47 -5.83 4.30
CA ASN A 68 -11.82 -6.71 3.18
C ASN A 68 -12.26 -5.90 1.95
N LEU A 69 -13.01 -4.80 2.15
CA LEU A 69 -13.37 -3.89 1.06
C LEU A 69 -12.12 -3.23 0.47
N PHE A 70 -11.22 -2.72 1.31
CA PHE A 70 -9.96 -2.14 0.89
C PHE A 70 -9.12 -3.13 0.06
N TYR A 71 -8.95 -4.35 0.51
CA TYR A 71 -8.22 -5.38 -0.25
C TYR A 71 -8.92 -5.77 -1.56
N ARG A 72 -10.25 -5.75 -1.59
CA ARG A 72 -11.00 -5.99 -2.83
C ARG A 72 -10.76 -4.86 -3.85
N ILE A 73 -10.77 -3.60 -3.39
CA ILE A 73 -10.45 -2.44 -4.23
C ILE A 73 -9.02 -2.54 -4.74
N LEU A 74 -8.05 -2.82 -3.86
CA LEU A 74 -6.66 -3.00 -4.26
C LEU A 74 -6.51 -4.11 -5.31
N LYS A 75 -7.07 -5.28 -5.08
CA LYS A 75 -7.00 -6.41 -6.01
C LYS A 75 -7.61 -6.10 -7.38
N PHE A 76 -8.69 -5.31 -7.41
CA PHE A 76 -9.33 -4.89 -8.67
C PHE A 76 -8.55 -3.78 -9.39
N SER A 77 -7.88 -2.92 -8.63
CA SER A 77 -7.22 -1.71 -9.14
C SER A 77 -5.72 -1.89 -9.39
N SER A 78 -5.12 -2.89 -8.77
CA SER A 78 -3.67 -3.11 -8.87
C SER A 78 -3.31 -3.75 -10.19
N ASP A 79 -2.29 -3.20 -10.83
CA ASP A 79 -1.67 -3.78 -12.01
C ASP A 79 -0.75 -4.98 -11.63
N ASP A 80 -0.43 -5.14 -10.33
CA ASP A 80 0.47 -6.15 -9.78
C ASP A 80 -0.24 -7.10 -8.80
N GLU A 81 0.29 -8.31 -8.62
CA GLU A 81 -0.16 -9.23 -7.58
C GLU A 81 0.21 -8.68 -6.19
N ILE A 82 -0.81 -8.28 -5.43
CA ILE A 82 -0.59 -7.83 -4.05
C ILE A 82 -0.64 -9.02 -3.12
N ILE A 83 0.44 -9.24 -2.37
CA ILE A 83 0.49 -10.25 -1.33
C ILE A 83 -0.32 -9.77 -0.12
N LEU A 84 -1.53 -10.32 0.00
CA LEU A 84 -2.44 -9.98 1.09
C LEU A 84 -1.94 -10.54 2.43
N ASN A 85 -2.10 -9.75 3.50
CA ASN A 85 -1.69 -10.10 4.86
C ASN A 85 -0.18 -10.31 5.09
N MET A 86 0.66 -9.98 4.14
CA MET A 86 2.11 -9.96 4.32
C MET A 86 2.48 -9.02 5.47
N ALA A 87 3.32 -9.48 6.39
CA ALA A 87 3.99 -8.65 7.38
C ALA A 87 5.23 -8.00 6.78
N GLU A 88 5.76 -6.95 7.38
CA GLU A 88 7.10 -6.43 7.07
C GLU A 88 8.19 -7.41 7.55
N PHE A 89 7.86 -8.27 8.52
CA PHE A 89 8.71 -9.33 9.02
C PHE A 89 9.00 -10.32 7.90
N SER A 90 10.23 -10.26 7.37
CA SER A 90 10.65 -11.03 6.20
C SER A 90 12.15 -11.28 6.20
N LEU A 91 12.55 -12.37 5.56
CA LEU A 91 13.93 -12.73 5.24
C LEU A 91 14.07 -12.72 3.72
N PHE A 92 15.19 -12.23 3.21
CA PHE A 92 15.52 -12.28 1.79
C PHE A 92 17.03 -12.27 1.52
N THR A 93 17.40 -12.74 0.34
CA THR A 93 18.80 -12.85 -0.12
C THR A 93 19.39 -11.49 -0.50
N ASN A 94 20.71 -11.44 -0.68
CA ASN A 94 21.39 -10.25 -1.17
C ASN A 94 20.94 -9.86 -2.59
N GLU A 95 20.63 -10.83 -3.45
CA GLU A 95 20.13 -10.55 -4.81
C GLU A 95 18.81 -9.80 -4.78
N VAL A 96 17.87 -10.26 -3.93
CA VAL A 96 16.60 -9.56 -3.70
C VAL A 96 16.84 -8.17 -3.15
N LYS A 97 17.73 -8.01 -2.15
CA LYS A 97 18.08 -6.71 -1.56
C LYS A 97 18.60 -5.72 -2.61
N GLU A 98 19.47 -6.17 -3.52
CA GLU A 98 19.98 -5.30 -4.61
C GLU A 98 18.82 -4.83 -5.50
N CYS A 99 17.93 -5.72 -5.93
CA CYS A 99 16.75 -5.35 -6.70
C CYS A 99 15.84 -4.35 -5.95
N LEU A 100 15.65 -4.55 -4.64
CA LEU A 100 14.84 -3.64 -3.81
C LEU A 100 15.47 -2.24 -3.70
N VAL A 101 16.79 -2.17 -3.67
CA VAL A 101 17.55 -0.91 -3.58
C VAL A 101 17.59 -0.18 -4.91
N GLU A 102 17.70 -0.92 -6.03
CA GLU A 102 17.74 -0.36 -7.40
C GLU A 102 16.39 0.21 -7.82
N GLU A 103 15.30 -0.36 -7.33
CA GLU A 103 13.94 0.12 -7.61
C GLU A 103 13.65 1.47 -6.94
N ASN A 104 14.38 2.48 -7.26
CA ASN A 104 14.41 3.84 -6.72
C ASN A 104 13.02 4.55 -6.72
N SER A 105 12.00 3.88 -6.17
CA SER A 105 10.64 4.43 -6.10
C SER A 105 10.60 5.60 -5.12
N SER A 106 9.93 6.68 -5.50
CA SER A 106 9.73 7.87 -4.65
C SER A 106 9.00 7.55 -3.34
N PHE A 107 8.36 6.40 -3.28
CA PHE A 107 7.67 5.87 -2.09
C PHE A 107 7.92 4.35 -2.00
N PRO A 108 9.04 3.93 -1.37
CA PRO A 108 9.38 2.52 -1.25
C PRO A 108 8.35 1.81 -0.36
N PHE A 109 7.46 1.04 -0.98
CA PHE A 109 6.51 0.19 -0.29
C PHE A 109 6.95 -1.25 -0.44
N LEU A 110 7.74 -1.73 0.52
CA LEU A 110 8.45 -3.01 0.47
C LEU A 110 7.56 -4.19 0.05
N ARG A 111 6.31 -4.22 0.52
CA ARG A 111 5.36 -5.30 0.19
C ARG A 111 4.99 -5.36 -1.30
N SER A 112 4.82 -4.21 -1.94
CA SER A 112 4.51 -4.18 -3.38
C SER A 112 5.76 -4.51 -4.20
N THR A 113 6.91 -4.03 -3.77
CA THR A 113 8.18 -4.30 -4.44
C THR A 113 8.52 -5.79 -4.39
N ILE A 114 8.41 -6.44 -3.23
CA ILE A 114 8.60 -7.89 -3.10
C ILE A 114 7.69 -8.69 -4.03
N ALA A 115 6.42 -8.26 -4.19
CA ALA A 115 5.49 -8.93 -5.10
C ALA A 115 5.87 -8.80 -6.57
N ARG A 116 6.56 -7.71 -6.96
CA ARG A 116 6.94 -7.42 -8.36
C ARG A 116 8.26 -8.02 -8.81
N VAL A 117 9.20 -8.23 -7.89
CA VAL A 117 10.56 -8.69 -8.26
C VAL A 117 10.61 -10.12 -8.80
N GLY A 118 9.52 -10.91 -8.67
CA GLY A 118 9.39 -12.21 -9.33
C GLY A 118 10.25 -13.34 -8.77
N PHE A 119 10.88 -13.14 -7.61
CA PHE A 119 11.68 -14.17 -6.93
C PHE A 119 10.81 -15.24 -6.28
N ASN A 120 11.39 -16.43 -6.08
CA ASN A 120 10.70 -17.52 -5.39
C ASN A 120 10.41 -17.14 -3.94
N SER A 121 9.15 -17.14 -3.56
CA SER A 121 8.73 -16.66 -2.25
C SER A 121 7.86 -17.66 -1.48
N ALA A 122 8.04 -17.70 -0.15
CA ALA A 122 7.23 -18.51 0.76
C ALA A 122 6.64 -17.68 1.90
N ALA A 123 5.45 -18.07 2.35
CA ALA A 123 4.76 -17.46 3.48
C ALA A 123 4.80 -18.37 4.71
N ILE A 124 5.22 -17.85 5.85
CA ILE A 124 5.13 -18.54 7.14
C ILE A 124 4.00 -17.91 7.95
N PRO A 125 2.94 -18.67 8.24
CA PRO A 125 1.84 -18.20 9.08
C PRO A 125 2.31 -18.03 10.52
N TYR A 126 1.98 -16.89 11.15
CA TYR A 126 2.28 -16.65 12.55
C TYR A 126 1.25 -15.75 13.22
N SER A 127 1.16 -15.87 14.55
CA SER A 127 0.33 -15.02 15.39
C SER A 127 1.20 -13.99 16.11
N ARG A 128 0.81 -12.72 16.05
CA ARG A 128 1.49 -11.66 16.81
C ARG A 128 1.34 -11.86 18.30
N LYS A 129 2.42 -11.55 19.04
CA LYS A 129 2.39 -11.42 20.49
C LYS A 129 1.88 -10.05 20.91
N ASN A 130 1.50 -9.92 22.17
CA ASN A 130 1.22 -8.62 22.74
C ASN A 130 2.51 -7.79 22.77
N ARG A 131 2.39 -6.51 22.46
CA ARG A 131 3.50 -5.55 22.52
C ARG A 131 4.10 -5.49 23.93
N PHE A 132 5.42 -5.46 24.03
CA PHE A 132 6.11 -5.36 25.33
C PHE A 132 5.84 -4.06 26.08
N GLY A 133 5.42 -2.98 25.38
CA GLY A 133 5.09 -1.70 26.01
C GLY A 133 4.67 -0.64 24.99
N GLY A 134 4.14 0.46 25.51
CA GLY A 134 3.68 1.59 24.72
C GLY A 134 2.24 1.46 24.22
N THR A 135 1.66 2.60 23.88
CA THR A 135 0.33 2.69 23.21
C THR A 135 0.51 2.80 21.72
N SER A 136 -0.38 2.18 20.95
CA SER A 136 -0.38 2.33 19.49
C SER A 136 -0.67 3.79 19.12
N ASN A 137 0.27 4.44 18.44
CA ASN A 137 0.09 5.79 17.87
C ASN A 137 -0.77 5.77 16.58
N TYR A 138 -1.28 4.61 16.18
CA TYR A 138 -2.15 4.49 15.01
C TYR A 138 -3.56 4.99 15.34
N ASN A 139 -3.82 6.24 14.98
CA ASN A 139 -5.18 6.77 14.98
C ASN A 139 -5.86 6.47 13.63
N PHE A 140 -7.18 6.65 13.58
CA PHE A 140 -8.00 6.40 12.39
C PHE A 140 -7.52 7.20 11.15
N PHE A 141 -7.11 8.44 11.33
CA PHE A 141 -6.58 9.28 10.24
C PHE A 141 -5.24 8.77 9.69
N SER A 142 -4.37 8.25 10.56
CA SER A 142 -3.11 7.62 10.14
C SER A 142 -3.37 6.35 9.33
N MET A 143 -4.39 5.57 9.68
CA MET A 143 -4.82 4.39 8.90
C MET A 143 -5.32 4.78 7.51
N ILE A 144 -6.12 5.85 7.39
CA ILE A 144 -6.60 6.35 6.09
C ILE A 144 -5.43 6.84 5.24
N LYS A 145 -4.52 7.64 5.81
CA LYS A 145 -3.32 8.10 5.09
C LYS A 145 -2.48 6.93 4.58
N PHE A 146 -2.27 5.92 5.40
CA PHE A 146 -1.53 4.72 5.01
C PHE A 146 -2.25 3.93 3.91
N ALA A 147 -3.58 3.81 3.99
CA ALA A 147 -4.38 3.15 2.97
C ALA A 147 -4.32 3.90 1.62
N ILE A 148 -4.44 5.23 1.62
CA ILE A 148 -4.31 6.06 0.42
C ILE A 148 -2.90 5.92 -0.18
N ALA A 149 -1.87 6.00 0.66
CA ALA A 149 -0.48 5.82 0.22
C ALA A 149 -0.25 4.43 -0.40
N GLY A 150 -0.84 3.37 0.19
CA GLY A 150 -0.80 2.02 -0.36
C GLY A 150 -1.49 1.90 -1.72
N ILE A 151 -2.65 2.53 -1.90
CA ILE A 151 -3.35 2.57 -3.20
C ILE A 151 -2.48 3.29 -4.24
N LEU A 152 -1.98 4.48 -3.93
CA LEU A 152 -1.15 5.27 -4.86
C LEU A 152 0.16 4.58 -5.24
N ALA A 153 0.74 3.78 -4.33
CA ALA A 153 1.95 3.01 -4.59
C ALA A 153 1.69 1.74 -5.41
N SER A 154 0.47 1.17 -5.34
CA SER A 154 0.16 -0.13 -5.93
C SER A 154 -0.66 -0.05 -7.21
N THR A 155 -1.17 1.13 -7.59
CA THR A 155 -2.04 1.27 -8.78
C THR A 155 -1.95 2.65 -9.41
N THR A 156 -2.01 2.68 -10.74
CA THR A 156 -2.11 3.92 -11.53
C THR A 156 -3.56 4.40 -11.69
N LEU A 157 -4.55 3.66 -11.19
CA LEU A 157 -5.98 3.96 -11.33
C LEU A 157 -6.37 5.37 -10.87
N PRO A 158 -5.89 5.89 -9.71
CA PRO A 158 -6.22 7.25 -9.29
C PRO A 158 -5.77 8.33 -10.28
N LEU A 159 -4.67 8.08 -11.01
CA LEU A 159 -4.15 8.98 -12.04
C LEU A 159 -4.96 8.88 -13.34
N ARG A 160 -5.58 7.73 -13.61
CA ARG A 160 -6.42 7.49 -14.80
C ARG A 160 -7.84 8.02 -14.61
N LEU A 161 -8.37 8.07 -13.38
CA LEU A 161 -9.73 8.55 -13.10
C LEU A 161 -10.03 9.94 -13.69
N PRO A 162 -9.18 10.97 -13.55
CA PRO A 162 -9.42 12.27 -14.17
C PRO A 162 -9.58 12.19 -15.67
N ILE A 163 -8.82 11.32 -16.35
CA ILE A 163 -8.88 11.15 -17.82
C ILE A 163 -10.24 10.58 -18.25
N TYR A 164 -10.80 9.63 -17.47
CA TYR A 164 -12.11 9.05 -17.75
C TYR A 164 -13.27 10.00 -17.43
N PHE A 165 -13.15 10.79 -16.36
CA PHE A 165 -14.20 11.73 -15.96
C PHE A 165 -14.17 13.04 -16.74
N PHE A 166 -13.02 13.44 -17.29
CA PHE A 166 -12.87 14.71 -18.02
C PHE A 166 -13.83 14.85 -19.20
N PRO A 167 -14.02 13.87 -20.12
CA PRO A 167 -14.99 13.99 -21.20
C PRO A 167 -16.43 14.13 -20.71
N ILE A 168 -16.80 13.41 -19.67
CA ILE A 168 -18.14 13.49 -19.07
C ILE A 168 -18.37 14.88 -18.47
N TRP A 169 -17.38 15.38 -17.74
CA TRP A 169 -17.43 16.72 -17.16
C TRP A 169 -17.48 17.81 -18.25
N LEU A 170 -16.73 17.65 -19.34
CA LEU A 170 -16.73 18.57 -20.45
C LEU A 170 -18.12 18.64 -21.14
N VAL A 171 -18.71 17.48 -21.43
CA VAL A 171 -20.07 17.41 -22.00
C VAL A 171 -21.09 18.05 -21.06
N PHE A 172 -21.02 17.76 -19.76
CA PHE A 172 -21.90 18.36 -18.77
C PHE A 172 -21.72 19.89 -18.69
N SER A 173 -20.50 20.40 -18.72
CA SER A 173 -20.25 21.84 -18.68
C SER A 173 -20.76 22.55 -19.94
N LEU A 174 -20.58 21.95 -21.12
CA LEU A 174 -21.15 22.47 -22.37
C LEU A 174 -22.68 22.48 -22.35
N PHE A 175 -23.30 21.42 -21.85
CA PHE A 175 -24.75 21.37 -21.68
C PHE A 175 -25.25 22.47 -20.73
N CYS A 176 -24.57 22.72 -19.62
CA CYS A 176 -24.90 23.81 -18.70
C CYS A 176 -24.75 25.19 -19.37
N LEU A 177 -23.70 25.40 -20.17
CA LEU A 177 -23.48 26.66 -20.89
C LEU A 177 -24.60 26.94 -21.91
N VAL A 178 -24.96 25.95 -22.72
CA VAL A 178 -26.04 26.08 -23.70
C VAL A 178 -27.37 26.40 -23.01
N ASN A 179 -27.70 25.72 -21.91
CA ASN A 179 -28.93 26.02 -21.16
C ASN A 179 -28.90 27.38 -20.47
N TYR A 180 -27.72 27.84 -20.02
CA TYR A 180 -27.58 29.17 -19.43
C TYR A 180 -27.82 30.28 -20.45
N GLU A 181 -27.31 30.17 -21.66
CA GLU A 181 -27.59 31.12 -22.75
C GLU A 181 -29.06 31.11 -23.15
N SER A 182 -29.70 29.95 -23.25
CA SER A 182 -31.13 29.80 -23.55
C SER A 182 -32.00 30.48 -22.50
N THR A 183 -31.71 30.30 -21.22
CA THR A 183 -32.47 30.96 -20.14
C THR A 183 -32.25 32.47 -20.11
N ASN A 184 -31.05 32.96 -20.38
CA ASN A 184 -30.80 34.41 -20.45
C ASN A 184 -31.52 35.07 -21.65
N HIS A 185 -31.62 34.39 -22.78
CA HIS A 185 -32.41 34.84 -23.93
C HIS A 185 -33.91 34.98 -23.58
N TYR A 186 -34.48 34.03 -22.83
CA TYR A 186 -35.88 34.09 -22.39
C TYR A 186 -36.14 35.28 -21.43
N TRP A 187 -35.24 35.53 -20.49
CA TRP A 187 -35.37 36.66 -19.56
C TRP A 187 -35.22 38.02 -20.27
N ASN A 188 -34.30 38.15 -21.22
CA ASN A 188 -34.17 39.36 -22.04
C ASN A 188 -35.41 39.61 -22.90
N TYR A 189 -36.02 38.55 -23.48
CA TYR A 189 -37.28 38.72 -24.25
C TYR A 189 -38.43 39.20 -23.39
N LEU A 190 -38.57 38.71 -22.17
CA LEU A 190 -39.63 39.14 -21.21
C LEU A 190 -39.42 40.57 -20.74
N ILE A 191 -38.20 41.01 -20.56
CA ILE A 191 -37.89 42.39 -20.10
C ILE A 191 -38.09 43.42 -21.23
N PHE A 192 -37.84 43.06 -22.48
CA PHE A 192 -37.99 43.98 -23.63
C PHE A 192 -39.38 43.93 -24.29
N SER A 193 -40.26 43.01 -23.90
CA SER A 193 -41.63 42.89 -24.41
C SER A 193 -42.70 43.53 -23.52
N SER A 194 -42.28 44.10 -22.36
CA SER A 194 -43.10 44.87 -21.44
C SER A 194 -42.84 46.38 -21.60
#